data_683396022c348aca16ac63cf93f0ff10
#
_entry.id   683396022c348aca16ac63cf93f0ff10
#
_cell.length_a   1.000
_cell.length_b   1.000
_cell.length_c   1.000
_cell.angle_alpha   90.00
_cell.angle_beta   90.00
_cell.angle_gamma   90.00
#
_symmetry.space_group_name_H-M   'P 1'
#
loop_
_entity.id
_entity.type
_entity.pdbx_description
1 polymer ?
#
loop_
_entity_poly.entity_id
_entity_poly.type
_entity_poly.pdbx_seq_one_letter_code
_entity_poly.pdbx_strand_id
1 'polypeptide(L)'
;MKPWIRRWTELPVLWQVIFFLIATLNLSTPFIFKQLADNQERITDIVEALHKIETDMEVVDGKLKASQEVIPTEQWTIYVLSQDDSAQQAIRFLEDYVEIQLADHSSRIEYEENMDKKDIIESIETQIMQAGLAVVFVTAAITFLFNIFVFLVSTVVSFYLLKNRLRYRILLRRINFPYIIAGLVAILLTIVFPYYRMNYFISLTAMGLITAYILKGEMEKSITDFYFGKGDHIDELY
;
A
#
# COMPACT_ATOMS: atom_id res chain seq x y z
N MET A 1 -8.89 34.80 -4.02
CA MET A 1 -8.11 33.63 -3.59
C MET A 1 -7.37 33.94 -2.29
N LYS A 2 -7.39 33.02 -1.28
CA LYS A 2 -6.68 33.26 -0.02
C LYS A 2 -5.16 33.33 -0.27
N PRO A 3 -4.40 34.20 0.43
CA PRO A 3 -2.98 34.46 0.12
C PRO A 3 -2.08 33.23 0.19
N TRP A 4 -2.40 32.25 1.03
CA TRP A 4 -1.63 31.03 1.17
C TRP A 4 -1.83 30.04 -0.02
N ILE A 5 -3.03 30.00 -0.64
CA ILE A 5 -3.26 29.19 -1.87
C ILE A 5 -2.49 29.82 -3.04
N ARG A 6 -2.48 31.16 -3.11
CA ARG A 6 -1.72 31.88 -4.14
C ARG A 6 -0.22 31.56 -4.04
N ARG A 7 0.36 31.67 -2.86
CA ARG A 7 1.78 31.32 -2.62
C ARG A 7 2.08 29.88 -3.03
N TRP A 8 1.15 28.94 -2.77
CA TRP A 8 1.31 27.55 -3.19
C TRP A 8 1.39 27.40 -4.71
N THR A 9 0.52 28.07 -5.47
CA THR A 9 0.51 27.99 -6.94
C THR A 9 1.72 28.67 -7.60
N GLU A 10 2.38 29.57 -6.88
CA GLU A 10 3.61 30.27 -7.30
C GLU A 10 4.89 29.45 -7.08
N LEU A 11 4.83 28.32 -6.38
CA LEU A 11 5.99 27.45 -6.18
C LEU A 11 6.52 26.89 -7.52
N PRO A 12 7.85 26.73 -7.64
CA PRO A 12 8.44 26.06 -8.79
C PRO A 12 7.83 24.68 -9.03
N VAL A 13 7.69 24.29 -10.30
CA VAL A 13 7.07 23.00 -10.67
C VAL A 13 7.74 21.82 -9.99
N LEU A 14 9.08 21.87 -9.86
CA LEU A 14 9.85 20.81 -9.20
C LEU A 14 9.36 20.56 -7.77
N TRP A 15 9.16 21.60 -6.96
CA TRP A 15 8.67 21.46 -5.60
C TRP A 15 7.24 20.92 -5.55
N GLN A 16 6.38 21.32 -6.49
CA GLN A 16 5.02 20.79 -6.56
C GLN A 16 5.01 19.29 -6.89
N VAL A 17 5.91 18.84 -7.77
CA VAL A 17 6.08 17.41 -8.07
C VAL A 17 6.60 16.64 -6.87
N ILE A 18 7.61 17.17 -6.17
CA ILE A 18 8.16 16.53 -4.96
C ILE A 18 7.07 16.37 -3.90
N PHE A 19 6.35 17.43 -3.58
CA PHE A 19 5.27 17.38 -2.60
C PHE A 19 4.12 16.45 -3.03
N PHE A 20 3.81 16.40 -4.31
CA PHE A 20 2.84 15.47 -4.86
C PHE A 20 3.27 14.01 -4.65
N LEU A 21 4.51 13.66 -4.93
CA LEU A 21 5.05 12.30 -4.72
C LEU A 21 5.04 11.93 -3.24
N ILE A 22 5.45 12.84 -2.36
CA ILE A 22 5.40 12.64 -0.90
C ILE A 22 3.96 12.42 -0.44
N ALA A 23 3.01 13.22 -0.93
CA ALA A 23 1.60 13.08 -0.57
C ALA A 23 1.01 11.74 -1.05
N THR A 24 1.38 11.31 -2.26
CA THR A 24 0.98 10.01 -2.81
C THR A 24 1.49 8.86 -1.95
N LEU A 25 2.74 8.93 -1.52
CA LEU A 25 3.34 7.95 -0.61
C LEU A 25 2.62 7.95 0.74
N ASN A 26 2.38 9.12 1.32
CA ASN A 26 1.68 9.25 2.59
C ASN A 26 0.23 8.72 2.54
N LEU A 27 -0.48 8.92 1.43
CA LEU A 27 -1.81 8.33 1.22
C LEU A 27 -1.77 6.80 1.09
N SER A 28 -0.66 6.22 0.66
CA SER A 28 -0.47 4.77 0.60
C SER A 28 -0.15 4.16 1.97
N THR A 29 0.32 4.95 2.93
CA THR A 29 0.77 4.52 4.26
C THR A 29 -0.24 3.63 4.99
N PRO A 30 -1.56 3.93 5.05
CA PRO A 30 -2.53 3.09 5.74
C PRO A 30 -2.56 1.64 5.21
N PHE A 31 -2.45 1.45 3.90
CA PHE A 31 -2.44 0.12 3.30
C PHE A 31 -1.12 -0.61 3.53
N ILE A 32 -0.01 0.11 3.46
CA ILE A 32 1.32 -0.44 3.73
C ILE A 32 1.40 -0.93 5.18
N PHE A 33 0.96 -0.11 6.15
CA PHE A 33 0.97 -0.50 7.56
C PHE A 33 0.03 -1.66 7.86
N LYS A 34 -1.17 -1.68 7.22
CA LYS A 34 -2.06 -2.83 7.33
C LYS A 34 -1.38 -4.09 6.84
N GLN A 35 -0.76 -4.05 5.66
CA GLN A 35 -0.09 -5.22 5.09
C GLN A 35 1.11 -5.67 5.94
N LEU A 36 1.86 -4.72 6.51
CA LEU A 36 2.95 -5.05 7.44
C LEU A 36 2.42 -5.75 8.69
N ALA A 37 1.34 -5.24 9.29
CA ALA A 37 0.74 -5.85 10.47
C ALA A 37 0.20 -7.26 10.18
N ASP A 38 -0.58 -7.41 9.08
CA ASP A 38 -1.14 -8.70 8.66
C ASP A 38 -0.01 -9.73 8.37
N ASN A 39 1.08 -9.30 7.73
CA ASN A 39 2.22 -10.17 7.44
C ASN A 39 2.99 -10.53 8.71
N GLN A 40 3.21 -9.59 9.62
CA GLN A 40 3.93 -9.86 10.86
C GLN A 40 3.20 -10.93 11.70
N GLU A 41 1.89 -10.82 11.82
CA GLU A 41 1.08 -11.81 12.53
C GLU A 41 1.23 -13.20 11.90
N ARG A 42 1.07 -13.30 10.57
CA ARG A 42 1.21 -14.57 9.84
C ARG A 42 2.60 -15.17 9.93
N ILE A 43 3.64 -14.36 9.76
CA ILE A 43 5.03 -14.82 9.85
C ILE A 43 5.33 -15.33 11.24
N THR A 44 4.88 -14.64 12.30
CA THR A 44 5.07 -15.06 13.67
C THR A 44 4.41 -16.41 13.94
N ASP A 45 3.17 -16.62 13.51
CA ASP A 45 2.44 -17.89 13.66
C ASP A 45 3.18 -19.05 12.97
N ILE A 46 3.68 -18.83 11.74
CA ILE A 46 4.44 -19.84 11.00
C ILE A 46 5.78 -20.15 11.69
N VAL A 47 6.54 -19.12 12.09
CA VAL A 47 7.84 -19.29 12.73
C VAL A 47 7.69 -20.03 14.06
N GLU A 48 6.70 -19.67 14.87
CA GLU A 48 6.41 -20.40 16.12
C GLU A 48 6.06 -21.86 15.85
N ALA A 49 5.32 -22.14 14.77
CA ALA A 49 4.97 -23.50 14.38
C ALA A 49 6.20 -24.29 13.90
N LEU A 50 7.07 -23.68 13.10
CA LEU A 50 8.32 -24.32 12.64
C LEU A 50 9.22 -24.73 13.84
N HIS A 51 9.29 -23.88 14.87
CA HIS A 51 10.04 -24.20 16.09
C HIS A 51 9.40 -25.30 16.96
N LYS A 52 8.12 -25.62 16.78
CA LYS A 52 7.43 -26.71 17.47
C LYS A 52 7.66 -28.08 16.83
N ILE A 53 8.33 -28.17 15.68
CA ILE A 53 8.70 -29.46 15.06
C ILE A 53 9.62 -30.19 16.03
N GLU A 54 9.19 -31.34 16.55
CA GLU A 54 9.98 -32.13 17.49
C GLU A 54 10.88 -33.11 16.77
N THR A 55 10.44 -33.60 15.60
CA THR A 55 11.17 -34.55 14.77
C THR A 55 12.54 -34.01 14.36
N ASP A 56 13.55 -34.84 14.48
CA ASP A 56 14.87 -34.58 13.91
C ASP A 56 14.77 -34.64 12.38
N MET A 57 15.27 -33.60 11.74
CA MET A 57 15.29 -33.45 10.28
C MET A 57 16.73 -33.27 9.82
N GLU A 58 17.12 -34.00 8.82
CA GLU A 58 18.43 -33.91 8.18
C GLU A 58 18.26 -34.08 6.68
N VAL A 59 18.94 -33.25 5.90
CA VAL A 59 19.02 -33.41 4.45
C VAL A 59 20.38 -34.06 4.13
N VAL A 60 20.32 -35.19 3.46
CA VAL A 60 21.51 -35.92 3.02
C VAL A 60 21.38 -36.18 1.50
N ASP A 61 22.36 -35.74 0.75
CA ASP A 61 22.35 -35.83 -0.75
C ASP A 61 21.09 -35.17 -1.36
N GLY A 62 20.65 -34.02 -0.81
CA GLY A 62 19.48 -33.29 -1.28
C GLY A 62 18.13 -33.92 -0.91
N LYS A 63 18.10 -34.94 -0.04
CA LYS A 63 16.86 -35.64 0.37
C LYS A 63 16.64 -35.52 1.86
N LEU A 64 15.42 -35.15 2.24
CA LEU A 64 15.00 -35.05 3.64
C LEU A 64 14.85 -36.43 4.27
N LYS A 65 15.50 -36.62 5.41
CA LYS A 65 15.32 -37.74 6.33
C LYS A 65 14.69 -37.23 7.60
N ALA A 66 13.48 -37.66 7.89
CA ALA A 66 12.74 -37.30 9.09
C ALA A 66 11.68 -38.36 9.41
N SER A 67 11.13 -38.33 10.62
CA SER A 67 9.89 -39.09 10.93
C SER A 67 8.68 -38.26 10.49
N GLN A 68 7.55 -38.95 10.23
CA GLN A 68 6.30 -38.27 9.90
C GLN A 68 5.76 -37.51 11.11
N GLU A 69 5.40 -36.24 10.87
CA GLU A 69 4.81 -35.38 11.90
C GLU A 69 3.79 -34.45 11.26
N VAL A 70 2.73 -34.09 12.00
CA VAL A 70 1.71 -33.11 11.57
C VAL A 70 1.46 -32.15 12.71
N ILE A 71 1.69 -30.85 12.45
CA ILE A 71 1.56 -29.80 13.45
C ILE A 71 0.49 -28.81 12.99
N PRO A 72 -0.73 -28.85 13.54
CA PRO A 72 -1.76 -27.88 13.26
C PRO A 72 -1.49 -26.57 14.03
N THR A 73 -1.65 -25.42 13.36
CA THR A 73 -1.70 -24.10 13.97
C THR A 73 -3.07 -23.46 13.74
N GLU A 74 -3.28 -22.23 14.17
CA GLU A 74 -4.56 -21.53 13.95
C GLU A 74 -4.85 -21.28 12.46
N GLN A 75 -3.83 -21.01 11.66
CA GLN A 75 -3.99 -20.66 10.24
C GLN A 75 -3.31 -21.64 9.29
N TRP A 76 -2.30 -22.37 9.73
CA TRP A 76 -1.46 -23.25 8.92
C TRP A 76 -1.42 -24.66 9.46
N THR A 77 -1.11 -25.60 8.60
CA THR A 77 -0.76 -26.96 9.02
C THR A 77 0.63 -27.30 8.45
N ILE A 78 1.53 -27.78 9.31
CA ILE A 78 2.86 -28.22 8.90
C ILE A 78 2.83 -29.74 8.80
N TYR A 79 3.24 -30.27 7.67
CA TYR A 79 3.38 -31.67 7.37
C TYR A 79 4.84 -32.00 7.16
N VAL A 80 5.38 -32.95 7.92
CA VAL A 80 6.72 -33.50 7.72
C VAL A 80 6.54 -34.91 7.12
N LEU A 81 7.00 -35.14 5.91
CA LEU A 81 6.91 -36.41 5.16
C LEU A 81 5.50 -37.05 5.20
N SER A 82 4.46 -36.24 5.35
CA SER A 82 3.06 -36.70 5.35
C SER A 82 2.43 -36.48 3.98
N GLN A 83 1.60 -37.43 3.54
CA GLN A 83 0.88 -37.37 2.25
C GLN A 83 -0.52 -36.76 2.38
N ASP A 84 -0.89 -36.19 3.53
CA ASP A 84 -2.19 -35.56 3.72
C ASP A 84 -2.25 -34.22 2.99
N ASP A 85 -3.30 -34.02 2.19
CA ASP A 85 -3.49 -32.89 1.29
C ASP A 85 -4.70 -32.01 1.68
N SER A 86 -5.24 -32.23 2.89
CA SER A 86 -6.53 -31.66 3.28
C SER A 86 -6.50 -30.17 3.61
N ALA A 87 -5.36 -29.61 3.97
CA ALA A 87 -5.25 -28.21 4.41
C ALA A 87 -5.06 -27.24 3.24
N GLN A 88 -5.86 -26.14 3.24
CA GLN A 88 -5.76 -25.06 2.26
C GLN A 88 -4.52 -24.18 2.43
N GLN A 89 -3.98 -24.14 3.66
CA GLN A 89 -2.75 -23.42 3.99
C GLN A 89 -1.81 -24.41 4.69
N ALA A 90 -0.75 -24.77 4.03
CA ALA A 90 0.16 -25.79 4.51
C ALA A 90 1.62 -25.51 4.16
N ILE A 91 2.50 -25.95 5.05
CA ILE A 91 3.94 -26.12 4.75
C ILE A 91 4.22 -27.61 4.78
N ARG A 92 4.64 -28.16 3.65
CA ARG A 92 4.93 -29.58 3.49
C ARG A 92 6.42 -29.78 3.30
N PHE A 93 7.03 -30.47 4.22
CA PHE A 93 8.38 -30.97 4.09
C PHE A 93 8.32 -32.31 3.36
N LEU A 94 8.59 -32.30 2.07
CA LEU A 94 8.61 -33.47 1.23
C LEU A 94 10.05 -34.00 1.11
N GLU A 95 10.24 -35.14 0.47
CA GLU A 95 11.56 -35.81 0.38
C GLU A 95 12.60 -34.94 -0.34
N ASP A 96 12.20 -34.23 -1.41
CA ASP A 96 13.12 -33.50 -2.30
C ASP A 96 13.01 -31.98 -2.16
N TYR A 97 11.96 -31.45 -1.52
CA TYR A 97 11.74 -30.00 -1.39
C TYR A 97 10.72 -29.67 -0.29
N VAL A 98 10.69 -28.41 0.12
CA VAL A 98 9.60 -27.85 0.94
C VAL A 98 8.57 -27.20 0.02
N GLU A 99 7.30 -27.52 0.20
CA GLU A 99 6.20 -26.86 -0.47
C GLU A 99 5.44 -25.96 0.50
N ILE A 100 5.33 -24.68 0.16
CA ILE A 100 4.47 -23.72 0.88
C ILE A 100 3.23 -23.52 0.05
N GLN A 101 2.10 -24.02 0.52
CA GLN A 101 0.80 -23.88 -0.12
C GLN A 101 -0.04 -22.79 0.53
N LEU A 102 -0.52 -21.85 -0.28
CA LEU A 102 -1.44 -20.81 0.11
C LEU A 102 -2.64 -20.82 -0.84
N ALA A 103 -3.75 -21.40 -0.43
CA ALA A 103 -4.93 -21.63 -1.26
C ALA A 103 -4.57 -22.33 -2.59
N ASP A 104 -4.76 -21.67 -3.73
CA ASP A 104 -4.50 -22.22 -5.06
C ASP A 104 -3.05 -22.02 -5.56
N HIS A 105 -2.19 -21.44 -4.73
CA HIS A 105 -0.79 -21.17 -5.09
C HIS A 105 0.15 -21.99 -4.23
N SER A 106 1.11 -22.65 -4.87
CA SER A 106 2.21 -23.31 -4.17
C SER A 106 3.56 -22.73 -4.62
N SER A 107 4.48 -22.63 -3.66
CA SER A 107 5.88 -22.28 -3.87
C SER A 107 6.75 -23.42 -3.39
N ARG A 108 7.81 -23.75 -4.12
CA ARG A 108 8.73 -24.83 -3.80
C ARG A 108 10.10 -24.27 -3.47
N ILE A 109 10.71 -24.87 -2.45
CA ILE A 109 12.04 -24.57 -1.96
C ILE A 109 12.83 -25.86 -2.01
N GLU A 110 13.83 -25.92 -2.88
CA GLU A 110 14.71 -27.08 -2.97
C GLU A 110 15.70 -27.09 -1.81
N TYR A 111 16.04 -28.28 -1.31
CA TYR A 111 17.06 -28.42 -0.29
C TYR A 111 18.46 -28.26 -0.89
N GLU A 112 19.37 -27.70 -0.11
CA GLU A 112 20.80 -27.81 -0.40
C GLU A 112 21.31 -29.24 -0.09
N GLU A 113 22.49 -29.62 -0.61
CA GLU A 113 22.97 -30.99 -0.54
C GLU A 113 23.02 -31.59 0.86
N ASN A 114 23.42 -30.79 1.87
CA ASN A 114 23.48 -31.23 3.27
C ASN A 114 23.03 -30.08 4.16
N MET A 115 21.97 -30.30 4.93
CA MET A 115 21.40 -29.33 5.86
C MET A 115 20.98 -30.04 7.14
N ASP A 116 21.25 -29.42 8.28
CA ASP A 116 20.65 -29.84 9.54
C ASP A 116 19.26 -29.21 9.73
N LYS A 117 18.51 -29.64 10.76
CA LYS A 117 17.18 -29.10 11.09
C LYS A 117 17.18 -27.60 11.23
N LYS A 118 18.22 -27.03 11.82
CA LYS A 118 18.32 -25.60 12.07
C LYS A 118 18.47 -24.84 10.77
N ASP A 119 19.34 -25.32 9.87
CA ASP A 119 19.59 -24.72 8.56
C ASP A 119 18.34 -24.74 7.69
N ILE A 120 17.59 -25.86 7.73
CA ILE A 120 16.32 -26.01 7.01
C ILE A 120 15.30 -24.96 7.49
N ILE A 121 15.11 -24.85 8.82
CA ILE A 121 14.16 -23.89 9.41
C ILE A 121 14.58 -22.47 9.06
N GLU A 122 15.84 -22.08 9.26
CA GLU A 122 16.35 -20.74 8.97
C GLU A 122 16.22 -20.36 7.49
N SER A 123 16.42 -21.31 6.57
CA SER A 123 16.20 -21.11 5.13
C SER A 123 14.74 -20.79 4.84
N ILE A 124 13.81 -21.56 5.43
CA ILE A 124 12.36 -21.35 5.23
C ILE A 124 11.91 -20.00 5.83
N GLU A 125 12.33 -19.69 7.06
CA GLU A 125 12.04 -18.40 7.70
C GLU A 125 12.49 -17.22 6.84
N THR A 126 13.71 -17.30 6.31
CA THR A 126 14.27 -16.27 5.44
C THR A 126 13.42 -16.08 4.19
N GLN A 127 12.99 -17.17 3.55
CA GLN A 127 12.17 -17.10 2.35
C GLN A 127 10.75 -16.58 2.63
N ILE A 128 10.13 -16.98 3.74
CA ILE A 128 8.82 -16.47 4.18
C ILE A 128 8.91 -14.96 4.45
N MET A 129 9.96 -14.49 5.14
CA MET A 129 10.17 -13.07 5.36
C MET A 129 10.38 -12.30 4.06
N GLN A 130 11.17 -12.82 3.12
CA GLN A 130 11.37 -12.20 1.81
C GLN A 130 10.08 -12.13 1.00
N ALA A 131 9.29 -13.21 0.98
CA ALA A 131 7.98 -13.24 0.33
C ALA A 131 7.02 -12.22 0.96
N GLY A 132 6.98 -12.13 2.30
CA GLY A 132 6.20 -11.14 3.02
C GLY A 132 6.57 -9.70 2.65
N LEU A 133 7.87 -9.39 2.60
CA LEU A 133 8.35 -8.08 2.16
C LEU A 133 7.97 -7.78 0.70
N ALA A 134 8.08 -8.77 -0.20
CA ALA A 134 7.68 -8.61 -1.60
C ALA A 134 6.20 -8.23 -1.73
N VAL A 135 5.31 -8.86 -0.95
CA VAL A 135 3.88 -8.50 -0.91
C VAL A 135 3.67 -7.06 -0.43
N VAL A 136 4.42 -6.60 0.58
CA VAL A 136 4.36 -5.20 1.04
C VAL A 136 4.77 -4.23 -0.08
N PHE A 137 5.86 -4.52 -0.79
CA PHE A 137 6.32 -3.67 -1.90
C PHE A 137 5.30 -3.64 -3.05
N VAL A 138 4.72 -4.77 -3.42
CA VAL A 138 3.68 -4.83 -4.45
C VAL A 138 2.45 -4.03 -4.03
N THR A 139 2.00 -4.18 -2.79
CA THR A 139 0.88 -3.41 -2.23
C THR A 139 1.18 -1.90 -2.25
N ALA A 140 2.40 -1.52 -1.85
CA ALA A 140 2.83 -0.12 -1.89
C ALA A 140 2.81 0.44 -3.32
N ALA A 141 3.31 -0.30 -4.31
CA ALA A 141 3.32 0.11 -5.70
C ALA A 141 1.90 0.26 -6.27
N ILE A 142 1.03 -0.72 -6.02
CA ILE A 142 -0.38 -0.70 -6.49
C ILE A 142 -1.12 0.49 -5.86
N THR A 143 -1.02 0.68 -4.55
CA THR A 143 -1.71 1.78 -3.86
C THR A 143 -1.16 3.14 -4.27
N PHE A 144 0.14 3.25 -4.52
CA PHE A 144 0.77 4.45 -5.04
C PHE A 144 0.20 4.82 -6.42
N LEU A 145 0.14 3.87 -7.35
CA LEU A 145 -0.43 4.10 -8.69
C LEU A 145 -1.93 4.43 -8.62
N PHE A 146 -2.67 3.74 -7.75
CA PHE A 146 -4.08 4.03 -7.52
C PHE A 146 -4.31 5.45 -7.00
N ASN A 147 -3.49 5.93 -6.08
CA ASN A 147 -3.57 7.30 -5.56
C ASN A 147 -3.26 8.36 -6.64
N ILE A 148 -2.31 8.09 -7.56
CA ILE A 148 -2.09 8.94 -8.72
C ILE A 148 -3.34 8.99 -9.60
N PHE A 149 -3.96 7.84 -9.86
CA PHE A 149 -5.19 7.76 -10.64
C PHE A 149 -6.32 8.56 -9.99
N VAL A 150 -6.54 8.42 -8.67
CA VAL A 150 -7.55 9.20 -7.92
C VAL A 150 -7.30 10.71 -8.05
N PHE A 151 -6.04 11.15 -7.97
CA PHE A 151 -5.68 12.55 -8.18
C PHE A 151 -6.03 13.05 -9.58
N LEU A 152 -5.68 12.28 -10.61
CA LEU A 152 -5.96 12.64 -12.00
C LEU A 152 -7.47 12.71 -12.27
N VAL A 153 -8.23 11.71 -11.82
CA VAL A 153 -9.69 11.70 -11.93
C VAL A 153 -10.30 12.91 -11.22
N SER A 154 -9.87 13.20 -9.99
CA SER A 154 -10.34 14.36 -9.23
C SER A 154 -10.06 15.68 -9.97
N THR A 155 -8.91 15.78 -10.65
CA THR A 155 -8.55 16.95 -11.44
C THR A 155 -9.42 17.09 -12.68
N VAL A 156 -9.67 15.99 -13.41
CA VAL A 156 -10.53 15.96 -14.59
C VAL A 156 -11.96 16.33 -14.23
N VAL A 157 -12.52 15.70 -13.19
CA VAL A 157 -13.87 16.01 -12.69
C VAL A 157 -14.00 17.48 -12.31
N SER A 158 -13.02 18.01 -11.58
CA SER A 158 -13.00 19.43 -11.19
C SER A 158 -12.93 20.36 -12.39
N PHE A 159 -12.18 19.98 -13.43
CA PHE A 159 -12.09 20.74 -14.69
C PHE A 159 -13.45 20.85 -15.40
N TYR A 160 -14.17 19.72 -15.50
CA TYR A 160 -15.52 19.72 -16.07
C TYR A 160 -16.54 20.50 -15.24
N LEU A 161 -16.49 20.37 -13.91
CA LEU A 161 -17.38 21.10 -13.01
C LEU A 161 -17.20 22.62 -13.11
N LEU A 162 -15.98 23.09 -13.32
CA LEU A 162 -15.67 24.50 -13.55
C LEU A 162 -16.01 24.97 -14.99
N LYS A 163 -16.60 24.11 -15.84
CA LYS A 163 -16.96 24.44 -17.21
C LYS A 163 -15.81 25.07 -18.00
N ASN A 164 -14.61 24.55 -17.86
CA ASN A 164 -13.39 25.01 -18.53
C ASN A 164 -12.99 26.49 -18.23
N ARG A 165 -13.49 27.07 -17.14
CA ARG A 165 -13.18 28.47 -16.75
C ARG A 165 -11.73 28.68 -16.30
N LEU A 166 -11.00 27.60 -15.97
CA LEU A 166 -9.60 27.64 -15.60
C LEU A 166 -8.77 26.77 -16.53
N ARG A 167 -7.56 27.21 -16.87
CA ARG A 167 -6.62 26.35 -17.59
C ARG A 167 -6.32 25.11 -16.74
N TYR A 168 -6.30 23.94 -17.37
CA TYR A 168 -6.04 22.66 -16.73
C TYR A 168 -4.77 22.68 -15.86
N ARG A 169 -3.70 23.32 -16.34
CA ARG A 169 -2.42 23.48 -15.60
C ARG A 169 -2.59 24.24 -14.28
N ILE A 170 -3.42 25.29 -14.26
CA ILE A 170 -3.68 26.07 -13.05
C ILE A 170 -4.51 25.26 -12.06
N LEU A 171 -5.52 24.56 -12.55
CA LEU A 171 -6.38 23.69 -11.74
C LEU A 171 -5.57 22.56 -11.11
N LEU A 172 -4.71 21.89 -11.85
CA LEU A 172 -3.84 20.83 -11.37
C LEU A 172 -2.97 21.31 -10.18
N ARG A 173 -2.39 22.50 -10.29
CA ARG A 173 -1.62 23.12 -9.20
C ARG A 173 -2.47 23.41 -7.96
N ARG A 174 -3.74 23.79 -8.14
CA ARG A 174 -4.65 24.08 -7.03
C ARG A 174 -5.12 22.83 -6.31
N ILE A 175 -5.42 21.75 -7.05
CA ILE A 175 -5.86 20.47 -6.49
C ILE A 175 -4.70 19.73 -5.78
N ASN A 176 -3.47 19.98 -6.19
CA ASN A 176 -2.30 19.40 -5.52
C ASN A 176 -2.22 19.78 -4.04
N PHE A 177 -2.66 20.98 -3.65
CA PHE A 177 -2.66 21.40 -2.27
C PHE A 177 -3.58 20.57 -1.35
N PRO A 178 -4.91 20.40 -1.63
CA PRO A 178 -5.76 19.50 -0.85
C PRO A 178 -5.25 18.05 -0.85
N TYR A 179 -4.64 17.61 -1.91
CA TYR A 179 -4.04 16.28 -2.01
C TYR A 179 -2.89 16.09 -1.00
N ILE A 180 -2.04 17.10 -0.84
CA ILE A 180 -0.96 17.08 0.16
C ILE A 180 -1.52 17.07 1.58
N ILE A 181 -2.55 17.88 1.85
CA ILE A 181 -3.23 17.86 3.16
C ILE A 181 -3.81 16.48 3.45
N ALA A 182 -4.44 15.83 2.46
CA ALA A 182 -4.95 14.47 2.61
C ALA A 182 -3.83 13.47 2.94
N GLY A 183 -2.67 13.57 2.30
CA GLY A 183 -1.51 12.73 2.61
C GLY A 183 -0.99 12.93 4.03
N LEU A 184 -0.93 14.18 4.51
CA LEU A 184 -0.56 14.48 5.90
C LEU A 184 -1.58 13.93 6.90
N VAL A 185 -2.87 14.06 6.61
CA VAL A 185 -3.94 13.49 7.45
C VAL A 185 -3.83 11.97 7.48
N ALA A 186 -3.59 11.32 6.33
CA ALA A 186 -3.47 9.87 6.26
C ALA A 186 -2.35 9.33 7.17
N ILE A 187 -1.15 9.93 7.10
CA ILE A 187 -0.02 9.47 7.92
C ILE A 187 -0.26 9.74 9.41
N LEU A 188 -0.77 10.92 9.77
CA LEU A 188 -1.07 11.25 11.16
C LEU A 188 -2.11 10.30 11.76
N LEU A 189 -3.21 10.05 11.04
CA LEU A 189 -4.23 9.12 11.49
C LEU A 189 -3.69 7.69 11.60
N THR A 190 -2.82 7.26 10.69
CA THR A 190 -2.23 5.92 10.71
C THR A 190 -1.34 5.70 11.93
N ILE A 191 -0.62 6.72 12.35
CA ILE A 191 0.23 6.66 13.56
C ILE A 191 -0.61 6.60 14.83
N VAL A 192 -1.73 7.34 14.88
CA VAL A 192 -2.54 7.47 16.10
C VAL A 192 -3.59 6.37 16.24
N PHE A 193 -4.16 5.92 15.10
CA PHE A 193 -5.28 4.98 15.08
C PHE A 193 -5.00 3.82 14.12
N PRO A 194 -5.08 2.56 14.57
CA PRO A 194 -4.82 1.38 13.71
C PRO A 194 -6.00 1.04 12.76
N TYR A 195 -6.93 1.95 12.54
CA TYR A 195 -8.06 1.76 11.63
C TYR A 195 -7.72 2.12 10.18
N TYR A 196 -6.78 1.43 9.58
CA TYR A 196 -6.13 1.77 8.32
C TYR A 196 -7.07 2.11 7.16
N ARG A 197 -8.13 1.31 6.95
CA ARG A 197 -9.11 1.57 5.87
C ARG A 197 -9.90 2.85 6.13
N MET A 198 -10.37 3.07 7.36
CA MET A 198 -11.08 4.30 7.73
C MET A 198 -10.19 5.54 7.58
N ASN A 199 -8.93 5.45 7.99
CA ASN A 199 -7.97 6.54 7.88
C ASN A 199 -7.81 7.00 6.43
N TYR A 200 -7.75 6.07 5.48
CA TYR A 200 -7.72 6.37 4.06
C TYR A 200 -8.98 7.11 3.59
N PHE A 201 -10.17 6.59 3.92
CA PHE A 201 -11.44 7.23 3.53
C PHE A 201 -11.62 8.62 4.15
N ILE A 202 -11.26 8.81 5.42
CA ILE A 202 -11.27 10.12 6.08
C ILE A 202 -10.35 11.09 5.34
N SER A 203 -9.17 10.66 4.95
CA SER A 203 -8.20 11.48 4.21
C SER A 203 -8.71 11.89 2.84
N LEU A 204 -9.32 10.97 2.09
CA LEU A 204 -9.96 11.28 0.80
C LEU A 204 -11.16 12.21 0.96
N THR A 205 -11.96 12.03 2.02
CA THR A 205 -13.08 12.93 2.33
C THR A 205 -12.58 14.33 2.62
N ALA A 206 -11.53 14.48 3.43
CA ALA A 206 -10.89 15.76 3.70
C ALA A 206 -10.39 16.43 2.41
N MET A 207 -9.74 15.67 1.52
CA MET A 207 -9.33 16.14 0.19
C MET A 207 -10.53 16.69 -0.60
N GLY A 208 -11.63 15.92 -0.66
CA GLY A 208 -12.85 16.31 -1.38
C GLY A 208 -13.46 17.58 -0.84
N LEU A 209 -13.58 17.71 0.48
CA LEU A 209 -14.15 18.91 1.14
C LEU A 209 -13.27 20.16 0.89
N ILE A 210 -11.96 20.04 1.03
CA ILE A 210 -11.04 21.17 0.79
C ILE A 210 -11.06 21.56 -0.69
N THR A 211 -11.09 20.58 -1.61
CA THR A 211 -11.21 20.83 -3.04
C THR A 211 -12.52 21.58 -3.36
N ALA A 212 -13.65 21.08 -2.85
CA ALA A 212 -14.96 21.73 -3.05
C ALA A 212 -14.98 23.17 -2.52
N TYR A 213 -14.38 23.40 -1.34
CA TYR A 213 -14.26 24.75 -0.77
C TYR A 213 -13.43 25.69 -1.65
N ILE A 214 -12.29 25.22 -2.20
CA ILE A 214 -11.46 26.01 -3.11
C ILE A 214 -12.22 26.34 -4.40
N LEU A 215 -12.89 25.34 -4.99
CA LEU A 215 -13.66 25.51 -6.23
C LEU A 215 -14.84 26.45 -6.04
N LYS A 216 -15.55 26.37 -4.91
CA LYS A 216 -16.65 27.29 -4.59
C LYS A 216 -16.17 28.75 -4.56
N GLY A 217 -15.06 29.03 -3.89
CA GLY A 217 -14.48 30.38 -3.81
C GLY A 217 -14.09 30.96 -5.19
N GLU A 218 -13.63 30.10 -6.12
CA GLU A 218 -13.33 30.52 -7.49
C GLU A 218 -14.58 30.78 -8.32
N MET A 219 -15.64 29.99 -8.12
CA MET A 219 -16.93 30.19 -8.79
C MET A 219 -17.59 31.50 -8.34
N GLU A 220 -17.62 31.76 -7.04
CA GLU A 220 -18.18 33.01 -6.48
C GLU A 220 -17.44 34.24 -7.02
N LYS A 221 -16.11 34.21 -7.07
CA LYS A 221 -15.31 35.29 -7.60
C LYS A 221 -15.64 35.56 -9.08
N SER A 222 -15.71 34.51 -9.89
CA SER A 222 -16.05 34.61 -11.32
C SER A 222 -17.44 35.21 -11.55
N ILE A 223 -18.42 34.91 -10.70
CA ILE A 223 -19.77 35.49 -10.76
C ILE A 223 -19.71 36.98 -10.40
N THR A 224 -18.99 37.33 -9.32
CA THR A 224 -18.85 38.72 -8.90
C THR A 224 -18.17 39.59 -9.97
N ASP A 225 -17.09 39.10 -10.57
CA ASP A 225 -16.37 39.77 -11.66
C ASP A 225 -17.26 39.96 -12.91
N PHE A 226 -18.15 38.99 -13.19
CA PHE A 226 -19.11 39.09 -14.29
C PHE A 226 -20.21 40.16 -14.05
N TYR A 227 -20.81 40.18 -12.85
CA TYR A 227 -21.91 41.10 -12.52
C TYR A 227 -21.47 42.50 -12.17
N PHE A 228 -20.29 42.73 -11.63
CA PHE A 228 -19.80 44.02 -11.10
C PHE A 228 -18.74 44.68 -11.99
N GLY A 229 -18.54 44.20 -13.22
CA GLY A 229 -17.91 44.95 -14.32
C GLY A 229 -16.43 45.34 -14.09
N LYS A 230 -15.59 44.49 -13.52
CA LYS A 230 -14.14 44.60 -13.67
C LYS A 230 -13.71 43.88 -14.92
N GLY A 231 -14.03 44.46 -16.08
CA GLY A 231 -13.68 43.90 -17.42
C GLY A 231 -12.20 43.99 -17.80
N ASP A 232 -11.31 44.47 -16.93
CA ASP A 232 -9.93 44.76 -17.33
C ASP A 232 -8.91 43.67 -17.02
N HIS A 233 -9.33 42.49 -16.53
CA HIS A 233 -8.39 41.40 -16.20
C HIS A 233 -8.67 40.08 -16.91
N ILE A 234 -9.35 40.10 -18.05
CA ILE A 234 -9.52 38.89 -18.87
C ILE A 234 -8.19 38.47 -19.51
N ASP A 235 -7.28 39.41 -19.75
CA ASP A 235 -5.99 39.15 -20.43
C ASP A 235 -4.97 38.43 -19.52
N GLU A 236 -5.12 38.39 -18.20
CA GLU A 236 -4.25 37.62 -17.29
C GLU A 236 -4.72 36.15 -17.11
N LEU A 237 -5.86 35.78 -17.69
CA LEU A 237 -6.41 34.42 -17.63
C LEU A 237 -6.12 33.58 -18.88
N TYR A 238 -5.47 34.17 -19.88
CA TYR A 238 -5.09 33.47 -21.13
C TYR A 238 -3.63 33.13 -21.22
#